data_f1b79730f157d8ed273b7f092b28225c
#
_entry.id   f1b79730f157d8ed273b7f092b28225c
#
_cell.length_a   1.000
_cell.length_b   1.000
_cell.length_c   1.000
_cell.angle_alpha   90.00
_cell.angle_beta   90.00
_cell.angle_gamma   90.00
#
_symmetry.space_group_name_H-M   'P 1'
#
loop_
_entity.id
_entity.type
_entity.pdbx_description
1 polymer ?
#
loop_
_entity_poly.entity_id
_entity_poly.type
_entity_poly.pdbx_seq_one_letter_code
_entity_poly.pdbx_strand_id
1 'polypeptide(L)' 'DDWVAIFAGTDACVTPVLTWTEAAAGDHLRARGTIVTHGGVDQAAPAPRFGRTPAPAVGDPPTQATPVDEIAW' A
#
# COMPACT_ATOMS: atom_id res chain seq x y z
N ASP A 1 21.00 7.84 2.87
CA ASP A 1 20.80 6.96 4.05
C ASP A 1 21.42 7.51 5.32
N ASP A 2 22.55 8.23 5.24
CA ASP A 2 23.22 8.80 6.42
C ASP A 2 22.31 9.77 7.19
N TRP A 3 21.54 10.60 6.49
CA TRP A 3 20.60 11.53 7.10
C TRP A 3 19.48 10.81 7.86
N VAL A 4 18.98 9.71 7.33
CA VAL A 4 17.96 8.89 8.02
C VAL A 4 18.51 8.34 9.32
N ALA A 5 19.75 7.86 9.31
CA ALA A 5 20.41 7.36 10.52
C ALA A 5 20.66 8.45 11.58
N ILE A 6 21.07 9.67 11.14
CA ILE A 6 21.30 10.80 12.04
C ILE A 6 20.02 11.22 12.76
N PHE A 7 18.88 11.24 12.07
CA PHE A 7 17.61 11.68 12.61
C PHE A 7 16.73 10.56 13.17
N ALA A 8 17.18 9.30 13.09
CA ALA A 8 16.45 8.17 13.64
C ALA A 8 16.20 8.34 15.15
N GLY A 9 14.96 8.16 15.59
CA GLY A 9 14.59 8.29 17.00
C GLY A 9 14.49 9.73 17.53
N THR A 10 14.62 10.73 16.65
CA THR A 10 14.40 12.14 17.00
C THR A 10 12.98 12.56 16.58
N ASP A 11 12.53 13.75 17.05
CA ASP A 11 11.26 14.36 16.64
C ASP A 11 11.37 15.13 15.30
N ALA A 12 12.41 14.90 14.53
CA ALA A 12 12.59 15.49 13.21
C ALA A 12 11.73 14.75 12.18
N CYS A 13 11.02 15.49 11.34
CA CYS A 13 10.21 14.92 10.25
C CYS A 13 11.10 14.54 9.05
N VAL A 14 12.07 13.66 9.26
CA VAL A 14 13.00 13.19 8.23
C VAL A 14 12.75 11.70 7.97
N THR A 15 12.36 11.37 6.75
CA THR A 15 12.10 9.99 6.31
C THR A 15 12.77 9.72 4.97
N PRO A 16 13.16 8.47 4.69
CA PRO A 16 13.70 8.11 3.39
C PRO A 16 12.62 8.19 2.30
N VAL A 17 13.02 8.55 1.10
CA VAL A 17 12.19 8.38 -0.10
C VAL A 17 12.42 6.97 -0.63
N LEU A 18 11.41 6.14 -0.55
CA LEU A 18 11.47 4.72 -0.89
C LEU A 18 10.89 4.47 -2.29
N THR A 19 11.45 3.51 -2.99
CA THR A 19 10.79 2.90 -4.14
C THR A 19 9.56 2.11 -3.68
N TRP A 20 8.66 1.76 -4.62
CA TRP A 20 7.47 0.95 -4.28
C TRP A 20 7.82 -0.37 -3.60
N THR A 21 8.83 -1.07 -4.11
CA THR A 21 9.29 -2.35 -3.55
C THR A 21 9.85 -2.19 -2.13
N GLU A 22 10.65 -1.16 -1.89
CA GLU A 22 11.18 -0.86 -0.55
C GLU A 22 10.06 -0.47 0.41
N ALA A 23 9.09 0.31 -0.06
CA ALA A 23 7.93 0.71 0.74
C ALA A 23 7.07 -0.51 1.13
N ALA A 24 6.82 -1.44 0.21
CA ALA A 24 6.09 -2.67 0.47
C ALA A 24 6.81 -3.58 1.49
N ALA A 25 8.14 -3.60 1.47
CA ALA A 25 8.96 -4.34 2.43
C ALA A 25 9.15 -3.61 3.78
N GLY A 26 8.84 -2.32 3.85
CA GLY A 26 9.08 -1.46 5.01
C GLY A 26 8.23 -1.84 6.23
N ASP A 27 8.85 -1.92 7.41
CA ASP A 27 8.19 -2.37 8.65
C ASP A 27 6.98 -1.51 9.02
N HIS A 28 7.08 -0.19 8.83
CA HIS A 28 5.99 0.74 9.16
C HIS A 28 4.74 0.48 8.32
N LEU A 29 4.88 0.38 6.99
CA LEU A 29 3.75 0.16 6.09
C LEU A 29 3.18 -1.25 6.21
N ARG A 30 4.03 -2.25 6.49
CA ARG A 30 3.62 -3.61 6.80
C ARG A 30 2.82 -3.68 8.10
N ALA A 31 3.32 -3.08 9.17
CA ALA A 31 2.62 -3.05 10.46
C ALA A 31 1.24 -2.38 10.36
N ARG A 32 1.11 -1.37 9.50
CA ARG A 32 -0.15 -0.70 9.24
C ARG A 32 -1.03 -1.41 8.20
N GLY A 33 -0.53 -2.42 7.51
CA GLY A 33 -1.25 -3.09 6.42
C GLY A 33 -1.67 -2.11 5.32
N THR A 34 -0.78 -1.17 4.97
CA THR A 34 -1.07 -0.13 3.96
C THR A 34 -0.90 -0.66 2.55
N ILE A 35 0.00 -1.63 2.38
CA ILE A 35 0.22 -2.35 1.14
C ILE A 35 -0.12 -3.81 1.38
N VAL A 36 -0.86 -4.41 0.47
CA VAL A 36 -1.28 -5.81 0.50
C VAL A 36 -0.92 -6.49 -0.82
N THR A 37 -0.63 -7.79 -0.76
CA THR A 37 -0.29 -8.57 -1.94
C THR A 37 -1.45 -9.50 -2.29
N HIS A 38 -1.99 -9.37 -3.49
CA HIS A 38 -3.01 -10.26 -4.04
C HIS A 38 -2.63 -10.70 -5.45
N GLY A 39 -2.79 -11.98 -5.75
CA GLY A 39 -2.41 -12.53 -7.05
C GLY A 39 -0.94 -12.26 -7.44
N GLY A 40 -0.04 -12.14 -6.45
CA GLY A 40 1.36 -11.79 -6.68
C GLY A 40 1.63 -10.31 -6.99
N VAL A 41 0.61 -9.45 -6.87
CA VAL A 41 0.73 -8.00 -7.11
C VAL A 41 0.58 -7.23 -5.81
N ASP A 42 1.56 -6.36 -5.52
CA ASP A 42 1.48 -5.42 -4.41
C ASP A 42 0.60 -4.24 -4.78
N GLN A 43 -0.41 -3.99 -3.95
CA GLN A 43 -1.36 -2.91 -4.17
C GLN A 43 -1.73 -2.23 -2.86
N ALA A 44 -2.24 -1.01 -2.95
CA ALA A 44 -2.68 -0.27 -1.78
C ALA A 44 -3.90 -0.95 -1.13
N ALA A 45 -3.90 -1.06 0.18
CA ALA A 45 -5.08 -1.45 0.94
C ALA A 45 -6.16 -0.36 0.86
N PRO A 46 -7.45 -0.72 1.00
CA PRO A 46 -8.53 0.26 1.01
C PRO A 46 -8.32 1.36 2.06
N ALA A 47 -8.55 2.60 1.66
CA ALA A 47 -8.53 3.78 2.51
C ALA A 47 -9.71 4.70 2.13
N PRO A 48 -10.29 5.42 3.10
CA PRO A 48 -10.03 5.41 4.55
C PRO A 48 -10.51 4.14 5.24
N ARG A 49 -10.04 3.90 6.46
CA ARG A 49 -10.42 2.72 7.27
C ARG A 49 -11.52 3.10 8.25
N PHE A 50 -12.68 2.56 8.05
CA PHE A 50 -13.83 2.78 8.92
C PHE A 50 -13.97 1.65 9.94
N GLY A 51 -14.11 1.99 11.23
CA GLY A 51 -14.17 1.00 12.29
C GLY A 51 -15.47 0.18 12.29
N ARG A 52 -16.61 0.78 11.91
CA ARG A 52 -17.92 0.11 11.89
C ARG A 52 -18.29 -0.51 10.56
N THR A 53 -17.77 0.04 9.48
CA THR A 53 -18.04 -0.40 8.10
C THR A 53 -16.72 -0.57 7.35
N PRO A 54 -15.92 -1.58 7.70
CA PRO A 54 -14.64 -1.79 7.03
C PRO A 54 -14.86 -2.04 5.54
N ALA A 55 -13.96 -1.53 4.73
CA ALA A 55 -13.97 -1.82 3.31
C ALA A 55 -13.73 -3.33 3.07
N PRO A 56 -14.30 -3.92 2.01
CA PRO A 56 -14.01 -5.30 1.65
C PRO A 56 -12.51 -5.47 1.36
N ALA A 57 -12.01 -6.69 1.52
CA ALA A 57 -10.65 -7.01 1.13
C ALA A 57 -10.44 -6.73 -0.37
N VAL A 58 -9.24 -6.32 -0.71
CA VAL A 58 -8.84 -6.17 -2.12
C VAL A 58 -8.87 -7.54 -2.79
N GLY A 59 -9.54 -7.64 -3.94
CA GLY A 59 -9.55 -8.85 -4.75
C GLY A 59 -8.30 -9.00 -5.60
N ASP A 60 -8.17 -10.14 -6.24
CA ASP A 60 -7.08 -10.37 -7.20
C ASP A 60 -7.21 -9.42 -8.39
N PRO A 61 -6.09 -8.98 -8.97
CA PRO A 61 -6.13 -8.17 -10.17
C PRO A 61 -6.78 -8.94 -11.32
N PRO A 62 -7.51 -8.25 -12.23
CA PRO A 62 -8.14 -8.91 -13.36
C PRO A 62 -7.07 -9.53 -14.28
N THR A 63 -7.28 -10.77 -14.67
CA THR A 63 -6.37 -11.50 -15.57
C THR A 63 -6.74 -11.34 -17.05
N GLN A 64 -7.92 -10.76 -17.33
CA GLN A 64 -8.41 -10.53 -18.69
C GLN A 64 -8.97 -9.11 -18.80
N ALA A 65 -8.83 -8.53 -19.98
CA ALA A 65 -9.48 -7.26 -20.29
C ALA A 65 -10.99 -7.48 -20.47
N THR A 66 -11.79 -6.59 -19.89
CA THR A 66 -13.23 -6.55 -20.16
C THR A 66 -13.48 -5.70 -21.41
N PRO A 67 -14.19 -6.20 -22.44
CA PRO A 67 -14.59 -5.41 -23.59
C PRO A 67 -15.39 -4.17 -23.16
N VAL A 68 -15.19 -3.06 -23.85
CA VAL A 68 -15.82 -1.77 -23.49
C VAL A 68 -17.34 -1.84 -23.51
N ASP A 69 -17.92 -2.62 -24.40
CA ASP A 69 -19.35 -2.86 -24.56
C ASP A 69 -19.97 -3.70 -23.43
N GLU A 70 -19.14 -4.39 -22.65
CA GLU A 70 -19.57 -5.18 -21.47
C GLU A 70 -19.45 -4.40 -20.16
N ILE A 71 -18.91 -3.17 -20.18
CA ILE A 71 -18.78 -2.33 -18.98
C ILE A 71 -20.12 -1.69 -18.67
N ALA A 72 -20.74 -2.09 -17.55
CA ALA A 72 -21.93 -1.42 -17.01
C ALA A 72 -21.51 -0.12 -16.29
N TRP A 73 -22.19 0.99 -16.63
CA TRP A 73 -22.00 2.32 -16.00
C TRP A 73 -23.12 2.63 -15.01
#